data_ad1fcf3afa1690a5f6414e3cc1d46dca
#
_entry.id   ad1fcf3afa1690a5f6414e3cc1d46dca
#
_cell.length_a   1.000
_cell.length_b   1.000
_cell.length_c   1.000
_cell.angle_alpha   90.00
_cell.angle_beta   90.00
_cell.angle_gamma   90.00
#
_symmetry.space_group_name_H-M   'P 1'
#
loop_
_entity.id
_entity.type
_entity.pdbx_description
1 polymer ?
#
loop_
_entity_poly.entity_id
_entity_poly.type
_entity_poly.pdbx_seq_one_letter_code
_entity_poly.pdbx_strand_id
1 'polypeptide(L)'
;MVANGADTAFLLICSALVLFMTLPGLGLFYGGLVRSKNMLSVLMHCFALAAAMSLIWFACGYSLSFAPGTPWMGDLSRAWLANMDAVRSGLTVPENVFALYQMTFAVITPALIIGAFPERVRFGWMMLFSILWMFVVYIPVAHWVWGGGWLAQRGVMDFAGGIVVHTTAGISALVVALMIGKR
;
A
#
# COMPACT_ATOMS: atom_id res chain seq x y z
N MET A 1 -14.46 -2.14 -23.67
CA MET A 1 -13.08 -2.17 -24.20
C MET A 1 -12.56 -3.60 -24.05
N VAL A 2 -11.70 -4.04 -24.97
CA VAL A 2 -11.04 -5.36 -24.87
C VAL A 2 -9.72 -5.18 -24.14
N ALA A 3 -9.38 -6.10 -23.25
CA ALA A 3 -8.12 -6.06 -22.51
C ALA A 3 -6.93 -6.24 -23.47
N ASN A 4 -5.87 -5.47 -23.28
CA ASN A 4 -4.62 -5.63 -24.01
C ASN A 4 -3.74 -6.64 -23.26
N GLY A 5 -3.35 -7.73 -23.97
CA GLY A 5 -2.54 -8.79 -23.38
C GLY A 5 -1.11 -8.33 -23.01
N ALA A 6 -0.48 -7.44 -23.78
CA ALA A 6 0.86 -6.92 -23.49
C ALA A 6 0.85 -6.03 -22.26
N ASP A 7 -0.10 -5.10 -22.15
CA ASP A 7 -0.24 -4.23 -20.98
C ASP A 7 -0.56 -5.04 -19.72
N THR A 8 -1.41 -6.07 -19.86
CA THR A 8 -1.76 -6.97 -18.76
C THR A 8 -0.53 -7.75 -18.26
N ALA A 9 0.25 -8.34 -19.19
CA ALA A 9 1.47 -9.06 -18.84
C ALA A 9 2.51 -8.14 -18.19
N PHE A 10 2.69 -6.93 -18.73
CA PHE A 10 3.58 -5.93 -18.14
C PHE A 10 3.18 -5.58 -16.70
N LEU A 11 1.88 -5.34 -16.46
CA LEU A 11 1.40 -4.98 -15.12
C LEU A 11 1.53 -6.13 -14.11
N LEU A 12 1.37 -7.38 -14.55
CA LEU A 12 1.62 -8.55 -13.72
C LEU A 12 3.09 -8.68 -13.32
N ILE A 13 4.02 -8.46 -14.27
CA ILE A 13 5.46 -8.44 -13.99
C ILE A 13 5.79 -7.31 -13.02
N CYS A 14 5.26 -6.11 -13.24
CA CYS A 14 5.44 -4.99 -12.32
C CYS A 14 4.93 -5.32 -10.90
N SER A 15 3.78 -5.99 -10.78
CA SER A 15 3.24 -6.42 -9.49
C SER A 15 4.19 -7.36 -8.77
N ALA A 16 4.74 -8.34 -9.48
CA ALA A 16 5.72 -9.26 -8.91
C ALA A 16 7.00 -8.54 -8.44
N LEU A 17 7.49 -7.58 -9.24
CA LEU A 17 8.68 -6.79 -8.89
C LEU A 17 8.44 -5.90 -7.66
N VAL A 18 7.28 -5.27 -7.52
CA VAL A 18 6.97 -4.44 -6.34
C VAL A 18 6.82 -5.31 -5.09
N LEU A 19 6.21 -6.50 -5.19
CA LEU A 19 6.21 -7.45 -4.07
C LEU A 19 7.62 -7.90 -3.71
N PHE A 20 8.48 -8.13 -4.69
CA PHE A 20 9.90 -8.45 -4.49
C PHE A 20 10.66 -7.29 -3.83
N MET A 21 10.33 -6.03 -4.14
CA MET A 21 10.86 -4.88 -3.41
C MET A 21 10.48 -4.89 -1.93
N THR A 22 9.28 -5.32 -1.60
CA THR A 22 8.78 -5.29 -0.22
C THR A 22 9.31 -6.47 0.60
N LEU A 23 9.10 -7.70 0.15
CA LEU A 23 9.33 -8.89 0.97
C LEU A 23 10.82 -9.18 1.13
N PRO A 24 11.63 -9.45 0.09
CA PRO A 24 13.06 -9.57 0.29
C PRO A 24 13.77 -8.21 0.32
N GLY A 25 13.46 -7.29 -0.57
CA GLY A 25 14.20 -6.04 -0.73
C GLY A 25 14.20 -5.17 0.52
N LEU A 26 13.04 -4.69 0.93
CA LEU A 26 12.90 -3.81 2.09
C LEU A 26 13.22 -4.54 3.40
N GLY A 27 12.80 -5.80 3.52
CA GLY A 27 13.11 -6.64 4.68
C GLY A 27 14.61 -6.81 4.90
N LEU A 28 15.38 -7.09 3.85
CA LEU A 28 16.84 -7.20 3.91
C LEU A 28 17.51 -5.83 4.12
N PHE A 29 17.03 -4.79 3.48
CA PHE A 29 17.55 -3.43 3.66
C PHE A 29 17.44 -2.99 5.13
N TYR A 30 16.26 -3.06 5.73
CA TYR A 30 16.09 -2.71 7.14
C TYR A 30 16.73 -3.72 8.07
N GLY A 31 16.74 -5.01 7.71
CA GLY A 31 17.44 -6.05 8.44
C GLY A 31 18.94 -5.78 8.55
N GLY A 32 19.55 -5.21 7.49
CA GLY A 32 20.94 -4.79 7.47
C GLY A 32 21.27 -3.57 8.34
N LEU A 33 20.25 -2.76 8.70
CA LEU A 33 20.41 -1.56 9.53
C LEU A 33 20.23 -1.83 11.04
N VAL A 34 19.84 -3.04 11.42
CA VAL A 34 19.63 -3.43 12.81
C VAL A 34 20.73 -4.39 13.27
N ARG A 35 20.77 -4.66 14.60
CA ARG A 35 21.67 -5.69 15.14
C ARG A 35 21.30 -7.06 14.56
N SER A 36 22.30 -7.90 14.27
CA SER A 36 22.11 -9.22 13.63
C SER A 36 21.04 -10.09 14.30
N LYS A 37 20.96 -10.04 15.64
CA LYS A 37 19.94 -10.77 16.43
C LYS A 37 18.49 -10.31 16.17
N ASN A 38 18.29 -9.11 15.62
CA ASN A 38 16.98 -8.52 15.37
C ASN A 38 16.58 -8.56 13.89
N MET A 39 17.45 -9.05 13.01
CA MET A 39 17.19 -9.17 11.57
C MET A 39 15.92 -10.00 11.29
N LEU A 40 15.79 -11.15 11.93
CA LEU A 40 14.62 -12.02 11.75
C LEU A 40 13.33 -11.34 12.22
N SER A 41 13.39 -10.53 13.27
CA SER A 41 12.23 -9.75 13.73
C SER A 41 11.78 -8.74 12.69
N VAL A 42 12.70 -8.04 12.02
CA VAL A 42 12.39 -7.09 10.96
C VAL A 42 11.76 -7.80 9.75
N LEU A 43 12.32 -8.94 9.35
CA LEU A 43 11.73 -9.78 8.29
C LEU A 43 10.31 -10.20 8.64
N MET A 44 10.09 -10.68 9.87
CA MET A 44 8.75 -11.04 10.36
C MET A 44 7.77 -9.87 10.32
N HIS A 45 8.20 -8.66 10.65
CA HIS A 45 7.38 -7.46 10.52
C HIS A 45 6.94 -7.22 9.05
N CYS A 46 7.87 -7.31 8.10
CA CYS A 46 7.56 -7.11 6.69
C CYS A 46 6.59 -8.19 6.16
N PHE A 47 6.80 -9.46 6.49
CA PHE A 47 5.91 -10.55 6.07
C PHE A 47 4.52 -10.46 6.70
N ALA A 48 4.44 -10.16 8.00
CA ALA A 48 3.16 -10.01 8.69
C ALA A 48 2.36 -8.82 8.17
N LEU A 49 3.02 -7.69 7.87
CA LEU A 49 2.38 -6.56 7.23
C LEU A 49 1.89 -6.91 5.83
N ALA A 50 2.71 -7.60 5.03
CA ALA A 50 2.30 -8.00 3.70
C ALA A 50 1.02 -8.84 3.74
N ALA A 51 0.96 -9.82 4.64
CA ALA A 51 -0.23 -10.65 4.82
C ALA A 51 -1.45 -9.83 5.28
N ALA A 52 -1.31 -9.02 6.33
CA ALA A 52 -2.42 -8.26 6.89
C ALA A 52 -2.95 -7.20 5.92
N MET A 53 -2.07 -6.44 5.27
CA MET A 53 -2.48 -5.41 4.31
C MET A 53 -3.13 -6.01 3.07
N SER A 54 -2.66 -7.16 2.59
CA SER A 54 -3.29 -7.89 1.48
C SER A 54 -4.70 -8.34 1.84
N LEU A 55 -4.92 -8.85 3.04
CA LEU A 55 -6.26 -9.25 3.51
C LEU A 55 -7.22 -8.05 3.63
N ILE A 56 -6.75 -6.94 4.20
CA ILE A 56 -7.54 -5.70 4.28
C ILE A 56 -7.87 -5.18 2.89
N TRP A 57 -6.87 -5.19 1.99
CA TRP A 57 -7.05 -4.77 0.60
C TRP A 57 -8.11 -5.59 -0.11
N PHE A 58 -8.02 -6.92 0.00
CA PHE A 58 -9.01 -7.84 -0.54
C PHE A 58 -10.41 -7.62 0.04
N ALA A 59 -10.52 -7.44 1.35
CA ALA A 59 -11.81 -7.33 2.02
C ALA A 59 -12.54 -6.02 1.67
N CYS A 60 -11.87 -4.88 1.75
CA CYS A 60 -12.50 -3.57 1.57
C CYS A 60 -11.56 -2.47 1.07
N GLY A 61 -10.25 -2.59 1.25
CA GLY A 61 -9.30 -1.52 0.95
C GLY A 61 -9.32 -1.08 -0.50
N TYR A 62 -9.37 -2.05 -1.44
CA TYR A 62 -9.52 -1.75 -2.86
C TYR A 62 -10.81 -0.97 -3.15
N SER A 63 -11.93 -1.43 -2.60
CA SER A 63 -13.23 -0.79 -2.80
C SER A 63 -13.22 0.66 -2.32
N LEU A 64 -12.80 0.89 -1.09
CA LEU A 64 -12.74 2.23 -0.49
C LEU A 64 -11.79 3.18 -1.23
N SER A 65 -10.74 2.64 -1.87
CA SER A 65 -9.77 3.46 -2.63
C SER A 65 -10.19 3.71 -4.08
N PHE A 66 -10.82 2.75 -4.76
CA PHE A 66 -10.96 2.77 -6.22
C PHE A 66 -12.38 2.55 -6.75
N ALA A 67 -13.35 2.20 -5.91
CA ALA A 67 -14.75 2.17 -6.31
C ALA A 67 -15.32 3.58 -6.44
N PRO A 68 -16.43 3.75 -7.20
CA PRO A 68 -17.19 5.00 -7.19
C PRO A 68 -17.60 5.38 -5.77
N GLY A 69 -17.78 6.67 -5.52
CA GLY A 69 -18.19 7.11 -4.19
C GLY A 69 -18.23 8.63 -4.06
N THR A 70 -17.85 9.13 -2.90
CA THR A 70 -17.75 10.57 -2.63
C THR A 70 -16.37 11.10 -3.06
N PRO A 71 -16.13 12.41 -3.12
CA PRO A 71 -14.80 12.96 -3.33
C PRO A 71 -13.75 12.57 -2.26
N TRP A 72 -14.22 12.06 -1.12
CA TRP A 72 -13.38 11.72 0.04
C TRP A 72 -13.09 10.22 0.19
N MET A 73 -14.01 9.36 -0.24
CA MET A 73 -13.91 7.90 -0.07
C MET A 73 -14.75 7.17 -1.11
N GLY A 74 -14.25 6.04 -1.63
CA GLY A 74 -15.04 5.10 -2.44
C GLY A 74 -16.10 4.36 -1.61
N ASP A 75 -17.04 3.71 -2.30
CA ASP A 75 -18.07 2.87 -1.68
C ASP A 75 -17.59 1.43 -1.46
N LEU A 76 -18.47 0.55 -1.00
CA LEU A 76 -18.18 -0.88 -0.79
C LEU A 76 -18.67 -1.79 -1.93
N SER A 77 -19.00 -1.24 -3.09
CA SER A 77 -19.52 -2.01 -4.24
C SER A 77 -18.55 -3.05 -4.80
N ARG A 78 -17.27 -2.90 -4.51
CA ARG A 78 -16.18 -3.81 -4.90
C ARG A 78 -15.52 -4.50 -3.71
N ALA A 79 -16.18 -4.51 -2.55
CA ALA A 79 -15.70 -5.26 -1.40
C ALA A 79 -15.55 -6.75 -1.76
N TRP A 80 -14.56 -7.40 -1.17
CA TRP A 80 -14.17 -8.78 -1.49
C TRP A 80 -13.81 -9.00 -2.96
N LEU A 81 -13.33 -7.94 -3.64
CA LEU A 81 -13.06 -7.91 -5.08
C LEU A 81 -14.26 -8.35 -5.93
N ALA A 82 -15.46 -8.01 -5.52
CA ALA A 82 -16.67 -8.26 -6.30
C ALA A 82 -16.71 -7.40 -7.56
N ASN A 83 -17.38 -7.88 -8.61
CA ASN A 83 -17.61 -7.15 -9.87
C ASN A 83 -16.30 -6.72 -10.60
N MET A 84 -15.30 -7.61 -10.64
CA MET A 84 -13.97 -7.34 -11.20
C MET A 84 -13.77 -7.84 -12.63
N ASP A 85 -14.84 -8.29 -13.30
CA ASP A 85 -14.77 -8.95 -14.62
C ASP A 85 -14.56 -7.98 -15.80
N ALA A 86 -14.71 -6.69 -15.55
CA ALA A 86 -14.59 -5.67 -16.59
C ALA A 86 -13.14 -5.18 -16.75
N VAL A 87 -12.86 -4.61 -17.91
CA VAL A 87 -11.67 -3.78 -18.13
C VAL A 87 -11.85 -2.48 -17.35
N ARG A 88 -10.81 -2.07 -16.60
CA ARG A 88 -10.87 -0.84 -15.81
C ARG A 88 -11.13 0.37 -16.71
N SER A 89 -12.07 1.21 -16.31
CA SER A 89 -12.41 2.43 -17.03
C SER A 89 -11.19 3.33 -17.22
N GLY A 90 -10.96 3.74 -18.46
CA GLY A 90 -9.81 4.57 -18.85
C GLY A 90 -8.48 3.82 -19.01
N LEU A 91 -8.45 2.51 -18.81
CA LEU A 91 -7.26 1.67 -18.98
C LEU A 91 -7.52 0.53 -19.98
N THR A 92 -6.44 -0.18 -20.31
CA THR A 92 -6.43 -1.34 -21.23
C THR A 92 -6.24 -2.67 -20.50
N VAL A 93 -6.29 -2.67 -19.16
CA VAL A 93 -6.03 -3.83 -18.30
C VAL A 93 -7.28 -4.26 -17.55
N PRO A 94 -7.44 -5.56 -17.24
CA PRO A 94 -8.53 -6.05 -16.39
C PRO A 94 -8.49 -5.41 -14.99
N GLU A 95 -9.67 -5.16 -14.43
CA GLU A 95 -9.81 -4.54 -13.11
C GLU A 95 -9.13 -5.36 -11.99
N ASN A 96 -9.20 -6.69 -12.04
CA ASN A 96 -8.56 -7.57 -11.07
C ASN A 96 -7.02 -7.49 -11.11
N VAL A 97 -6.43 -7.34 -12.29
CA VAL A 97 -4.97 -7.15 -12.46
C VAL A 97 -4.56 -5.78 -11.93
N PHE A 98 -5.35 -4.75 -12.19
CA PHE A 98 -5.15 -3.43 -11.60
C PHE A 98 -5.25 -3.46 -10.07
N ALA A 99 -6.23 -4.17 -9.52
CA ALA A 99 -6.40 -4.31 -8.08
C ALA A 99 -5.19 -5.03 -7.43
N LEU A 100 -4.67 -6.07 -8.07
CA LEU A 100 -3.45 -6.76 -7.65
C LEU A 100 -2.24 -5.81 -7.64
N TYR A 101 -2.06 -5.05 -8.71
CA TYR A 101 -0.98 -4.08 -8.80
C TYR A 101 -1.07 -3.01 -7.70
N GLN A 102 -2.23 -2.46 -7.47
CA GLN A 102 -2.45 -1.46 -6.42
C GLN A 102 -2.31 -2.04 -4.99
N MET A 103 -2.62 -3.33 -4.80
CA MET A 103 -2.36 -4.03 -3.55
C MET A 103 -0.88 -3.97 -3.15
N THR A 104 0.03 -4.07 -4.10
CA THR A 104 1.47 -4.05 -3.83
C THR A 104 1.92 -2.75 -3.18
N PHE A 105 1.30 -1.63 -3.54
CA PHE A 105 1.56 -0.32 -2.91
C PHE A 105 0.91 -0.20 -1.53
N ALA A 106 -0.28 -0.76 -1.36
CA ALA A 106 -0.92 -0.84 -0.05
C ALA A 106 -0.10 -1.66 0.95
N VAL A 107 0.66 -2.65 0.47
CA VAL A 107 1.56 -3.49 1.26
C VAL A 107 2.87 -2.76 1.58
N ILE A 108 3.53 -2.15 0.58
CA ILE A 108 4.85 -1.54 0.78
C ILE A 108 4.79 -0.27 1.62
N THR A 109 3.72 0.52 1.53
CA THR A 109 3.66 1.84 2.15
C THR A 109 3.78 1.80 3.68
N PRO A 110 3.00 1.01 4.44
CA PRO A 110 3.22 0.86 5.87
C PRO A 110 4.55 0.17 6.21
N ALA A 111 5.05 -0.71 5.34
CA ALA A 111 6.35 -1.34 5.53
C ALA A 111 7.51 -0.33 5.48
N LEU A 112 7.40 0.75 4.72
CA LEU A 112 8.37 1.84 4.72
C LEU A 112 8.49 2.54 6.09
N ILE A 113 7.40 2.62 6.86
CA ILE A 113 7.39 3.26 8.18
C ILE A 113 8.18 2.45 9.20
N ILE A 114 8.28 1.12 9.04
CA ILE A 114 9.01 0.23 9.98
C ILE A 114 10.46 0.72 10.19
N GLY A 115 11.10 1.24 9.16
CA GLY A 115 12.47 1.74 9.23
C GLY A 115 12.70 2.83 10.29
N ALA A 116 11.64 3.52 10.74
CA ALA A 116 11.73 4.56 11.75
C ALA A 116 11.88 4.02 13.19
N PHE A 117 11.44 2.80 13.44
CA PHE A 117 11.35 2.26 14.81
C PHE A 117 11.82 0.80 14.99
N PRO A 118 12.74 0.27 14.19
CA PRO A 118 13.22 -1.08 14.39
C PRO A 118 13.78 -1.21 15.82
N GLU A 119 13.55 -2.36 16.46
CA GLU A 119 14.00 -2.68 17.83
C GLU A 119 13.31 -1.89 18.97
N ARG A 120 12.43 -0.90 18.69
CA ARG A 120 11.86 0.00 19.69
C ARG A 120 10.37 -0.17 19.92
N VAL A 121 9.68 -0.87 19.04
CA VAL A 121 8.22 -1.06 19.10
C VAL A 121 7.89 -2.54 19.16
N ARG A 122 6.95 -2.92 20.03
CA ARG A 122 6.44 -4.29 20.12
C ARG A 122 5.66 -4.65 18.86
N PHE A 123 5.80 -5.90 18.40
CA PHE A 123 5.13 -6.42 17.19
C PHE A 123 3.62 -6.11 17.14
N GLY A 124 2.88 -6.39 18.23
CA GLY A 124 1.43 -6.15 18.25
C GLY A 124 1.05 -4.68 18.09
N TRP A 125 1.79 -3.75 18.67
CA TRP A 125 1.56 -2.32 18.50
C TRP A 125 1.86 -1.86 17.08
N MET A 126 2.92 -2.36 16.47
CA MET A 126 3.26 -2.07 15.09
C MET A 126 2.15 -2.54 14.14
N MET A 127 1.64 -3.76 14.34
CA MET A 127 0.53 -4.30 13.54
C MET A 127 -0.74 -3.47 13.70
N LEU A 128 -1.13 -3.15 14.94
CA LEU A 128 -2.31 -2.32 15.22
C LEU A 128 -2.17 -0.93 14.59
N PHE A 129 -1.02 -0.28 14.79
CA PHE A 129 -0.72 1.01 14.18
C PHE A 129 -0.87 0.95 12.66
N SER A 130 -0.26 -0.03 12.01
CA SER A 130 -0.26 -0.15 10.55
C SER A 130 -1.66 -0.43 9.99
N ILE A 131 -2.48 -1.24 10.68
CA ILE A 131 -3.87 -1.49 10.31
C ILE A 131 -4.70 -0.20 10.41
N LEU A 132 -4.62 0.51 11.53
CA LEU A 132 -5.33 1.78 11.70
C LEU A 132 -4.85 2.83 10.70
N TRP A 133 -3.53 2.92 10.49
CA TRP A 133 -2.92 3.84 9.54
C TRP A 133 -3.37 3.57 8.09
N MET A 134 -3.52 2.29 7.72
CA MET A 134 -4.06 1.89 6.42
C MET A 134 -5.44 2.52 6.18
N PHE A 135 -6.35 2.45 7.16
CA PHE A 135 -7.71 2.98 7.04
C PHE A 135 -7.77 4.52 7.13
N VAL A 136 -6.96 5.11 8.00
CA VAL A 136 -7.04 6.56 8.30
C VAL A 136 -6.21 7.40 7.32
N VAL A 137 -5.11 6.84 6.78
CA VAL A 137 -4.18 7.59 5.94
C VAL A 137 -4.12 7.03 4.53
N TYR A 138 -3.70 5.76 4.37
CA TYR A 138 -3.39 5.23 3.05
C TYR A 138 -4.62 5.18 2.13
N ILE A 139 -5.69 4.53 2.56
CA ILE A 139 -6.91 4.36 1.76
C ILE A 139 -7.51 5.71 1.36
N PRO A 140 -7.73 6.68 2.27
CA PRO A 140 -8.22 7.99 1.90
C PRO A 140 -7.31 8.71 0.90
N VAL A 141 -6.01 8.77 1.14
CA VAL A 141 -5.08 9.47 0.25
C VAL A 141 -4.99 8.79 -1.12
N ALA A 142 -5.00 7.46 -1.19
CA ALA A 142 -5.07 6.72 -2.44
C ALA A 142 -6.35 7.05 -3.23
N HIS A 143 -7.50 7.14 -2.56
CA HIS A 143 -8.74 7.58 -3.19
C HIS A 143 -8.65 9.03 -3.69
N TRP A 144 -8.15 9.95 -2.88
CA TRP A 144 -8.05 11.36 -3.25
C TRP A 144 -7.20 11.60 -4.49
N VAL A 145 -6.09 10.88 -4.64
CA VAL A 145 -5.09 11.09 -5.70
C VAL A 145 -5.29 10.16 -6.89
N TRP A 146 -5.48 8.87 -6.65
CA TRP A 146 -5.54 7.85 -7.69
C TRP A 146 -6.95 7.30 -7.95
N GLY A 147 -7.85 7.39 -6.96
CA GLY A 147 -9.21 6.87 -7.03
C GLY A 147 -10.23 7.80 -7.68
N GLY A 148 -9.83 8.96 -8.16
CA GLY A 148 -10.73 9.97 -8.73
C GLY A 148 -11.34 10.92 -7.70
N GLY A 149 -10.82 10.96 -6.48
CA GLY A 149 -11.25 11.87 -5.42
C GLY A 149 -10.89 13.34 -5.65
N TRP A 150 -11.04 14.15 -4.62
CA TRP A 150 -10.97 15.61 -4.71
C TRP A 150 -9.63 16.18 -5.20
N LEU A 151 -8.50 15.52 -4.91
CA LEU A 151 -7.19 15.94 -5.43
C LEU A 151 -7.04 15.62 -6.91
N ALA A 152 -7.45 14.43 -7.34
CA ALA A 152 -7.46 14.04 -8.76
C ALA A 152 -8.34 15.01 -9.58
N GLN A 153 -9.52 15.39 -9.05
CA GLN A 153 -10.42 16.34 -9.70
C GLN A 153 -9.81 17.75 -9.82
N ARG A 154 -8.83 18.09 -8.98
CA ARG A 154 -8.06 19.33 -9.06
C ARG A 154 -6.81 19.24 -9.95
N GLY A 155 -6.59 18.10 -10.61
CA GLY A 155 -5.47 17.89 -11.51
C GLY A 155 -4.15 17.52 -10.82
N VAL A 156 -4.19 17.10 -9.56
CA VAL A 156 -2.99 16.60 -8.88
C VAL A 156 -2.57 15.28 -9.53
N MET A 157 -1.29 15.21 -9.92
CA MET A 157 -0.69 14.04 -10.54
C MET A 157 0.34 13.42 -9.61
N ASP A 158 0.26 12.10 -9.45
CA ASP A 158 1.25 11.30 -8.72
C ASP A 158 1.59 10.07 -9.58
N PHE A 159 2.69 10.12 -10.30
CA PHE A 159 3.08 9.09 -11.25
C PHE A 159 3.76 7.88 -10.61
N ALA A 160 4.47 8.09 -9.53
CA ALA A 160 5.32 7.07 -8.91
C ALA A 160 5.10 6.92 -7.40
N GLY A 161 3.95 7.36 -6.89
CA GLY A 161 3.63 7.26 -5.47
C GLY A 161 4.33 8.30 -4.60
N GLY A 162 4.77 9.42 -5.17
CA GLY A 162 5.42 10.49 -4.41
C GLY A 162 4.55 11.03 -3.29
N ILE A 163 3.26 11.17 -3.53
CA ILE A 163 2.29 11.63 -2.54
C ILE A 163 1.74 10.45 -1.75
N VAL A 164 1.09 9.50 -2.44
CA VAL A 164 0.32 8.42 -1.82
C VAL A 164 1.20 7.48 -0.99
N VAL A 165 2.41 7.18 -1.44
CA VAL A 165 3.31 6.23 -0.79
C VAL A 165 4.39 6.98 0.01
N HIS A 166 5.23 7.76 -0.66
CA HIS A 166 6.47 8.26 -0.05
C HIS A 166 6.25 9.41 0.92
N THR A 167 5.41 10.39 0.59
CA THR A 167 5.12 11.50 1.51
C THR A 167 4.36 11.02 2.74
N THR A 168 3.33 10.18 2.55
CA THR A 168 2.54 9.67 3.67
C THR A 168 3.38 8.80 4.60
N ALA A 169 4.16 7.85 4.05
CA ALA A 169 5.04 7.02 4.85
C ALA A 169 6.16 7.81 5.51
N GLY A 170 6.81 8.72 4.78
CA GLY A 170 7.94 9.50 5.27
C GLY A 170 7.57 10.44 6.41
N ILE A 171 6.46 11.19 6.29
CA ILE A 171 5.98 12.05 7.37
C ILE A 171 5.56 11.21 8.59
N SER A 172 4.85 10.11 8.37
CA SER A 172 4.45 9.22 9.46
C SER A 172 5.67 8.62 10.17
N ALA A 173 6.68 8.17 9.42
CA ALA A 173 7.94 7.69 9.96
C ALA A 173 8.67 8.74 10.80
N LEU A 174 8.70 9.98 10.32
CA LEU A 174 9.29 11.12 11.05
C LEU A 174 8.57 11.37 12.37
N VAL A 175 7.23 11.45 12.35
CA VAL A 175 6.43 11.68 13.56
C VAL A 175 6.63 10.55 14.56
N VAL A 176 6.55 9.29 14.12
CA VAL A 176 6.79 8.12 14.97
C VAL A 176 8.20 8.15 15.58
N ALA A 177 9.22 8.46 14.78
CA ALA A 177 10.60 8.55 15.27
C ALA A 177 10.78 9.63 16.34
N LEU A 178 10.14 10.79 16.17
CA LEU A 178 10.14 11.88 17.15
C LEU A 178 9.43 11.50 18.45
N MET A 179 8.27 10.83 18.35
CA MET A 179 7.47 10.40 19.51
C MET A 179 8.18 9.31 20.34
N ILE A 180 8.88 8.37 19.68
CA ILE A 180 9.58 7.27 20.36
C ILE A 180 10.90 7.77 20.99
N GLY A 181 11.45 8.88 20.50
CA GLY A 181 12.68 9.46 21.02
C GLY A 181 13.96 8.86 20.42
N LYS A 182 15.10 9.12 21.09
CA LYS A 182 16.42 8.69 20.62
C LYS A 182 16.61 7.17 20.71
N ARG A 183 17.39 6.63 19.77
CA ARG A 183 17.78 5.22 19.72
C ARG A 183 18.87 4.91 20.74
#